data_40f2f30065eef5e8bafc8deecd8ceb60
#
_entry.id   40f2f30065eef5e8bafc8deecd8ceb60
#
_cell.length_a   1.000
_cell.length_b   1.000
_cell.length_c   1.000
_cell.angle_alpha   90.00
_cell.angle_beta   90.00
_cell.angle_gamma   90.00
#
_symmetry.space_group_name_H-M   'P 1'
#
loop_
_entity.id
_entity.type
_entity.pdbx_description
1 polymer ?
#
loop_
_entity_poly.entity_id
_entity_poly.type
_entity_poly.pdbx_seq_one_letter_code
_entity_poly.pdbx_strand_id
1 'polypeptide(L)'
;MSEVLGRFKFFLVLLLILWVCFGLESSRADAQQAITEVAQGESLPDAPQPTQNLTANIQTADATISGTVLDMNRDVLQGARVTLTGPAGFTRTVQSGNNGQFTFTGLAPDVYKLTVTASGMTTFTSSQIAVQSGEARIVPAVTLSVSGGSTSVTVNGNEEELSKQQVQIAVQQRIGGVIPNFYSSYDWNAPPMLAKQKLQLSIRSAIDPVAFLSVAGIAGAEQYKNVFPAYGSGFEGYSKRYGAALANHFSGILLSRGVYPAIFHQDPRYFYKGTGSFGSRALYAVSMAVVTRGDDGRWKPNYSHVLGNFSGAALSNLYYPRADRGASLVLLNGLAGTGADAVANLIREFLLKRITSHAPEGANGLR
;
A
#
# COMPACT_ATOMS: atom_id res chain seq x y z
N MET A 1 -14.15 20.49 22.38
CA MET A 1 -13.99 21.22 21.10
C MET A 1 -13.11 20.46 20.10
N SER A 2 -12.07 19.75 20.54
CA SER A 2 -11.19 18.94 19.67
C SER A 2 -11.85 17.69 19.07
N GLU A 3 -12.71 16.99 19.81
CA GLU A 3 -13.41 15.80 19.32
C GLU A 3 -14.47 16.10 18.24
N VAL A 4 -15.18 17.23 18.38
CA VAL A 4 -16.19 17.67 17.39
C VAL A 4 -15.51 18.06 16.08
N LEU A 5 -14.33 18.67 16.16
CA LEU A 5 -13.51 19.05 15.01
C LEU A 5 -12.93 17.80 14.30
N GLY A 6 -12.60 16.77 15.07
CA GLY A 6 -12.15 15.46 14.53
C GLY A 6 -13.27 14.73 13.78
N ARG A 7 -14.46 14.70 14.34
CA ARG A 7 -15.66 14.10 13.71
C ARG A 7 -16.11 14.85 12.46
N PHE A 8 -16.02 16.16 12.46
CA PHE A 8 -16.33 16.99 11.29
C PHE A 8 -15.33 16.77 10.13
N LYS A 9 -14.03 16.68 10.45
CA LYS A 9 -12.99 16.34 9.46
C LYS A 9 -13.18 14.93 8.90
N PHE A 10 -13.58 13.97 9.72
CA PHE A 10 -13.89 12.60 9.31
C PHE A 10 -15.07 12.55 8.33
N PHE A 11 -16.14 13.30 8.62
CA PHE A 11 -17.32 13.39 7.77
C PHE A 11 -17.01 14.06 6.43
N LEU A 12 -16.13 15.07 6.42
CA LEU A 12 -15.67 15.75 5.21
C LEU A 12 -14.82 14.83 4.32
N VAL A 13 -13.96 14.00 4.92
CA VAL A 13 -13.15 13.00 4.18
C VAL A 13 -14.04 11.91 3.59
N LEU A 14 -15.03 11.43 4.33
CA LEU A 14 -16.01 10.46 3.85
C LEU A 14 -16.83 11.02 2.69
N LEU A 15 -17.26 12.28 2.79
CA LEU A 15 -17.96 13.00 1.73
C LEU A 15 -17.07 13.23 0.51
N LEU A 16 -15.78 13.51 0.71
CA LEU A 16 -14.82 13.71 -0.39
C LEU A 16 -14.54 12.39 -1.13
N ILE A 17 -14.41 11.29 -0.39
CA ILE A 17 -14.26 9.94 -0.96
C ILE A 17 -15.53 9.56 -1.73
N LEU A 18 -16.69 9.80 -1.17
CA LEU A 18 -17.98 9.60 -1.85
C LEU A 18 -18.11 10.50 -3.07
N TRP A 19 -17.70 11.78 -2.98
CA TRP A 19 -17.79 12.74 -4.07
C TRP A 19 -16.82 12.41 -5.23
N VAL A 20 -15.62 11.92 -4.92
CA VAL A 20 -14.63 11.47 -5.92
C VAL A 20 -15.12 10.19 -6.62
N CYS A 21 -15.65 9.23 -5.86
CA CYS A 21 -16.29 8.04 -6.47
C CYS A 21 -17.49 8.42 -7.34
N PHE A 22 -18.20 9.49 -6.98
CA PHE A 22 -19.40 9.98 -7.64
C PHE A 22 -19.12 10.90 -8.85
N GLY A 23 -18.08 11.74 -8.76
CA GLY A 23 -17.69 12.66 -9.82
C GLY A 23 -17.14 11.94 -11.04
N LEU A 24 -16.48 10.81 -10.86
CA LEU A 24 -15.96 9.97 -11.94
C LEU A 24 -17.07 9.28 -12.74
N GLU A 25 -18.27 9.09 -12.15
CA GLU A 25 -19.40 8.48 -12.86
C GLU A 25 -20.25 9.47 -13.66
N SER A 26 -20.29 10.74 -13.26
CA SER A 26 -21.02 11.77 -14.03
C SER A 26 -20.34 12.17 -15.33
N SER A 27 -19.05 11.90 -15.48
CA SER A 27 -18.31 12.12 -16.73
C SER A 27 -18.55 11.04 -17.80
N ARG A 28 -19.34 10.01 -17.48
CA ARG A 28 -19.61 8.90 -18.41
C ARG A 28 -20.47 9.27 -19.63
N ALA A 29 -21.32 10.29 -19.48
CA ALA A 29 -22.19 10.74 -20.57
C ALA A 29 -21.44 11.61 -21.60
N ASP A 30 -20.47 12.41 -21.16
CA ASP A 30 -19.75 13.35 -22.02
C ASP A 30 -18.55 12.71 -22.74
N ALA A 31 -17.97 11.65 -22.16
CA ALA A 31 -16.81 10.96 -22.74
C ALA A 31 -17.17 10.13 -24.01
N GLN A 32 -18.42 9.78 -24.18
CA GLN A 32 -18.87 9.01 -25.36
C GLN A 32 -18.90 9.84 -26.66
N GLN A 33 -18.96 11.17 -26.56
CA GLN A 33 -18.90 12.07 -27.71
C GLN A 33 -17.47 12.45 -28.13
N ALA A 34 -16.51 12.38 -27.22
CA ALA A 34 -15.12 12.78 -27.48
C ALA A 34 -14.27 11.73 -28.22
N ILE A 35 -14.68 10.47 -28.23
CA ILE A 35 -13.86 9.37 -28.82
C ILE A 35 -13.99 9.28 -30.35
N THR A 36 -14.96 9.94 -30.94
CA THR A 36 -15.20 9.87 -32.40
C THR A 36 -14.32 10.83 -33.22
N GLU A 37 -13.60 11.75 -32.61
CA GLU A 37 -12.90 12.83 -33.30
C GLU A 37 -11.36 12.73 -33.34
N VAL A 38 -10.75 11.71 -32.72
CA VAL A 38 -9.26 11.60 -32.58
C VAL A 38 -8.64 10.50 -33.46
N ALA A 39 -9.28 10.12 -34.52
CA ALA A 39 -8.77 9.13 -35.48
C ALA A 39 -8.30 9.76 -36.82
N GLN A 40 -7.52 10.86 -36.77
CA GLN A 40 -6.77 11.30 -37.97
C GLN A 40 -5.36 11.73 -37.52
N GLY A 41 -4.37 11.06 -38.18
CA GLY A 41 -3.02 11.02 -37.74
C GLY A 41 -2.18 12.29 -37.97
N GLU A 42 -1.20 12.46 -37.12
CA GLU A 42 0.03 13.21 -37.41
C GLU A 42 1.24 12.39 -37.00
N SER A 43 2.20 12.31 -37.95
CA SER A 43 3.46 11.60 -37.79
C SER A 43 4.39 12.34 -36.83
N LEU A 44 4.94 11.62 -35.85
CA LEU A 44 5.93 12.12 -34.91
C LEU A 44 7.33 12.20 -35.53
N PRO A 45 8.14 13.25 -35.21
CA PRO A 45 9.54 13.34 -35.62
C PRO A 45 10.45 12.40 -34.81
N ASP A 46 11.52 11.92 -35.44
CA ASP A 46 12.53 11.04 -34.89
C ASP A 46 13.20 11.61 -33.63
N ALA A 47 13.36 10.75 -32.61
CA ALA A 47 14.04 11.06 -31.37
C ALA A 47 15.57 11.02 -31.51
N PRO A 48 16.33 11.94 -30.87
CA PRO A 48 17.81 11.90 -30.87
C PRO A 48 18.34 10.71 -30.06
N GLN A 49 19.30 10.01 -30.60
CA GLN A 49 20.02 8.93 -29.92
C GLN A 49 20.83 9.44 -28.73
N PRO A 50 20.82 8.77 -27.57
CA PRO A 50 21.64 9.13 -26.43
C PRO A 50 23.10 8.67 -26.64
N THR A 51 24.04 9.60 -26.57
CA THR A 51 25.44 9.33 -26.45
C THR A 51 25.75 8.66 -25.11
N GLN A 52 26.25 7.44 -25.16
CA GLN A 52 26.74 6.73 -23.98
C GLN A 52 28.09 7.30 -23.52
N ASN A 53 28.08 7.99 -22.40
CA ASN A 53 29.28 8.17 -21.58
C ASN A 53 29.22 7.18 -20.41
N LEU A 54 29.91 6.07 -20.59
CA LEU A 54 30.18 5.08 -19.54
C LEU A 54 31.30 5.61 -18.64
N THR A 55 30.94 6.33 -17.58
CA THR A 55 31.75 6.41 -16.38
C THR A 55 31.12 5.49 -15.35
N ALA A 56 31.68 4.30 -15.20
CA ALA A 56 31.31 3.37 -14.15
C ALA A 56 31.72 3.97 -12.80
N ASN A 57 30.80 4.69 -12.15
CA ASN A 57 30.86 4.93 -10.73
C ASN A 57 30.42 3.63 -10.06
N ILE A 58 31.36 2.85 -9.55
CA ILE A 58 31.12 1.75 -8.64
C ILE A 58 30.64 2.40 -7.33
N GLN A 59 29.35 2.75 -7.26
CA GLN A 59 28.70 2.97 -5.99
C GLN A 59 28.60 1.58 -5.32
N THR A 60 29.42 1.39 -4.29
CA THR A 60 29.19 0.31 -3.33
C THR A 60 27.78 0.49 -2.81
N ALA A 61 26.86 -0.38 -3.27
CA ALA A 61 25.47 -0.30 -2.84
C ALA A 61 25.43 -0.56 -1.33
N ASP A 62 25.04 0.46 -0.57
CA ASP A 62 24.94 0.39 0.89
C ASP A 62 23.87 -0.62 1.31
N ALA A 63 24.25 -1.54 2.18
CA ALA A 63 23.32 -2.51 2.71
C ALA A 63 22.47 -1.93 3.85
N THR A 64 21.33 -2.56 4.13
CA THR A 64 20.37 -2.13 5.16
C THR A 64 19.99 -3.29 6.05
N ILE A 65 19.93 -3.05 7.37
CA ILE A 65 19.35 -3.99 8.34
C ILE A 65 18.13 -3.33 8.98
N SER A 66 16.99 -4.00 8.96
CA SER A 66 15.76 -3.54 9.61
C SER A 66 15.09 -4.66 10.41
N GLY A 67 14.21 -4.29 11.35
CA GLY A 67 13.47 -5.24 12.16
C GLY A 67 12.44 -4.56 13.04
N THR A 68 11.72 -5.35 13.86
CA THR A 68 10.69 -4.85 14.79
C THR A 68 10.97 -5.39 16.20
N VAL A 69 10.74 -4.55 17.20
CA VAL A 69 10.84 -4.93 18.61
C VAL A 69 9.43 -5.06 19.20
N LEU A 70 9.16 -6.21 19.82
CA LEU A 70 7.88 -6.56 20.45
C LEU A 70 8.07 -6.93 21.91
N ASP A 71 7.00 -6.87 22.70
CA ASP A 71 6.93 -7.49 24.01
C ASP A 71 6.43 -8.95 23.94
N MET A 72 6.29 -9.61 25.10
CA MET A 72 5.78 -10.99 25.17
C MET A 72 4.33 -11.14 24.72
N ASN A 73 3.52 -10.08 24.79
CA ASN A 73 2.14 -10.06 24.33
C ASN A 73 2.03 -9.79 22.82
N ARG A 74 3.18 -9.61 22.14
CA ARG A 74 3.31 -9.19 20.75
C ARG A 74 2.88 -7.75 20.48
N ASP A 75 2.82 -6.91 21.51
CA ASP A 75 2.64 -5.49 21.37
C ASP A 75 3.97 -4.83 20.96
N VAL A 76 3.86 -3.79 20.13
CA VAL A 76 5.05 -3.08 19.61
C VAL A 76 5.75 -2.30 20.75
N LEU A 77 7.05 -2.45 20.85
CA LEU A 77 7.86 -1.79 21.88
C LEU A 77 8.51 -0.54 21.28
N GLN A 78 7.97 0.62 21.64
CA GLN A 78 8.52 1.91 21.26
C GLN A 78 9.69 2.31 22.14
N GLY A 79 10.70 2.99 21.56
CA GLY A 79 11.82 3.57 22.32
C GLY A 79 12.85 2.54 22.81
N ALA A 80 12.74 1.27 22.37
CA ALA A 80 13.78 0.28 22.66
C ALA A 80 15.09 0.69 21.98
N ARG A 81 16.18 0.64 22.71
CA ARG A 81 17.52 0.93 22.20
C ARG A 81 18.05 -0.29 21.43
N VAL A 82 18.30 -0.10 20.14
CA VAL A 82 18.84 -1.11 19.25
C VAL A 82 20.26 -0.73 18.86
N THR A 83 21.22 -1.55 19.20
CA THR A 83 22.65 -1.33 18.94
C THR A 83 23.14 -2.39 17.96
N LEU A 84 23.72 -1.94 16.84
CA LEU A 84 24.36 -2.78 15.84
C LEU A 84 25.87 -2.69 16.02
N THR A 85 26.52 -3.82 16.24
CA THR A 85 27.99 -3.93 16.31
C THR A 85 28.51 -4.73 15.13
N GLY A 86 29.61 -4.29 14.54
CA GLY A 86 30.27 -4.90 13.38
C GLY A 86 31.79 -5.05 13.61
N PRO A 87 32.53 -5.41 12.55
CA PRO A 87 33.96 -5.56 12.59
C PRO A 87 34.67 -4.21 12.86
N ALA A 88 35.93 -4.27 13.22
CA ALA A 88 36.79 -3.12 13.52
C ALA A 88 36.20 -2.13 14.56
N GLY A 89 35.33 -2.60 15.46
CA GLY A 89 34.74 -1.74 16.51
C GLY A 89 33.55 -0.89 16.02
N PHE A 90 33.03 -1.15 14.82
CA PHE A 90 31.83 -0.47 14.35
C PHE A 90 30.67 -0.64 15.31
N THR A 91 30.08 0.47 15.74
CA THR A 91 28.90 0.48 16.61
C THR A 91 27.98 1.62 16.20
N ARG A 92 26.70 1.29 15.95
CA ARG A 92 25.65 2.28 15.67
C ARG A 92 24.43 1.95 16.51
N THR A 93 23.78 2.97 17.06
CA THR A 93 22.58 2.80 17.89
C THR A 93 21.43 3.60 17.32
N VAL A 94 20.23 3.00 17.26
CA VAL A 94 18.97 3.63 16.94
C VAL A 94 17.93 3.28 18.02
N GLN A 95 16.82 4.01 18.05
CA GLN A 95 15.65 3.66 18.87
C GLN A 95 14.54 3.12 18.00
N SER A 96 13.78 2.15 18.50
CA SER A 96 12.58 1.67 17.81
C SER A 96 11.51 2.78 17.79
N GLY A 97 10.87 2.95 16.65
CA GLY A 97 9.80 3.92 16.43
C GLY A 97 8.50 3.51 17.13
N ASN A 98 7.43 4.32 16.96
CA ASN A 98 6.11 4.07 17.55
C ASN A 98 5.46 2.75 17.08
N ASN A 99 5.90 2.21 15.96
CA ASN A 99 5.52 0.91 15.44
C ASN A 99 6.50 -0.22 15.82
N GLY A 100 7.43 0.05 16.77
CA GLY A 100 8.47 -0.88 17.19
C GLY A 100 9.57 -1.13 16.15
N GLN A 101 9.54 -0.50 14.98
CA GLN A 101 10.51 -0.73 13.91
C GLN A 101 11.83 0.02 14.15
N PHE A 102 12.92 -0.58 13.68
CA PHE A 102 14.24 0.04 13.61
C PHE A 102 14.89 -0.24 12.26
N THR A 103 15.77 0.66 11.81
CA THR A 103 16.47 0.53 10.54
C THR A 103 17.88 1.11 10.63
N PHE A 104 18.85 0.35 10.13
CA PHE A 104 20.22 0.78 9.90
C PHE A 104 20.48 0.80 8.39
N THR A 105 20.86 1.94 7.86
CA THR A 105 21.18 2.13 6.44
C THR A 105 22.67 2.45 6.28
N GLY A 106 23.21 2.33 5.06
CA GLY A 106 24.59 2.67 4.78
C GLY A 106 25.58 1.71 5.46
N LEU A 107 25.27 0.40 5.42
CA LEU A 107 26.13 -0.63 6.00
C LEU A 107 27.04 -1.21 4.91
N ALA A 108 28.32 -1.41 5.24
CA ALA A 108 29.24 -2.18 4.40
C ALA A 108 28.84 -3.67 4.40
N PRO A 109 29.18 -4.42 3.33
CA PRO A 109 29.03 -5.88 3.32
C PRO A 109 29.93 -6.50 4.40
N ASP A 110 29.32 -7.03 5.46
CA ASP A 110 30.06 -7.63 6.56
C ASP A 110 29.12 -8.43 7.50
N VAL A 111 29.68 -8.91 8.63
CA VAL A 111 28.95 -9.65 9.66
C VAL A 111 28.70 -8.74 10.86
N TYR A 112 27.42 -8.57 11.20
CA TYR A 112 26.96 -7.72 12.29
C TYR A 112 26.32 -8.50 13.41
N LYS A 113 26.25 -7.89 14.60
CA LYS A 113 25.54 -8.40 15.77
C LYS A 113 24.61 -7.33 16.31
N LEU A 114 23.38 -7.70 16.58
CA LEU A 114 22.34 -6.81 17.07
C LEU A 114 22.11 -7.03 18.57
N THR A 115 22.08 -5.94 19.34
CA THR A 115 21.69 -5.97 20.75
C THR A 115 20.53 -5.02 20.97
N VAL A 116 19.45 -5.49 21.60
CA VAL A 116 18.26 -4.69 21.90
C VAL A 116 18.04 -4.64 23.40
N THR A 117 17.85 -3.43 23.91
CA THR A 117 17.60 -3.16 25.33
C THR A 117 16.42 -2.21 25.50
N ALA A 118 15.58 -2.46 26.49
CA ALA A 118 14.51 -1.56 26.89
C ALA A 118 14.39 -1.54 28.43
N SER A 119 13.89 -0.45 28.99
CA SER A 119 13.75 -0.30 30.45
C SER A 119 12.81 -1.36 31.01
N GLY A 120 13.26 -2.08 32.04
CA GLY A 120 12.47 -3.16 32.66
C GLY A 120 12.36 -4.45 31.87
N MET A 121 13.06 -4.58 30.71
CA MET A 121 13.05 -5.74 29.86
C MET A 121 14.41 -6.47 29.84
N THR A 122 14.41 -7.75 29.47
CA THR A 122 15.65 -8.51 29.26
C THR A 122 16.38 -8.02 28.01
N THR A 123 17.71 -8.04 28.06
CA THR A 123 18.54 -7.72 26.90
C THR A 123 18.49 -8.87 25.88
N PHE A 124 18.17 -8.55 24.66
CA PHE A 124 18.25 -9.48 23.52
C PHE A 124 19.59 -9.28 22.79
N THR A 125 20.20 -10.38 22.36
CA THR A 125 21.39 -10.35 21.50
C THR A 125 21.21 -11.36 20.37
N SER A 126 21.36 -10.91 19.11
CA SER A 126 21.21 -11.77 17.94
C SER A 126 22.41 -12.72 17.74
N SER A 127 22.22 -13.74 16.93
CA SER A 127 23.32 -14.42 16.23
C SER A 127 24.01 -13.44 15.25
N GLN A 128 25.06 -13.89 14.59
CA GLN A 128 25.74 -13.12 13.56
C GLN A 128 24.82 -12.94 12.34
N ILE A 129 24.74 -11.72 11.83
CA ILE A 129 23.95 -11.31 10.69
C ILE A 129 24.92 -10.94 9.57
N ALA A 130 25.09 -11.84 8.61
CA ALA A 130 25.87 -11.53 7.41
C ALA A 130 25.04 -10.71 6.43
N VAL A 131 25.63 -9.65 5.88
CA VAL A 131 24.97 -8.73 4.93
C VAL A 131 25.84 -8.55 3.71
N GLN A 132 25.24 -8.67 2.51
CA GLN A 132 25.92 -8.48 1.24
C GLN A 132 25.75 -7.04 0.74
N SER A 133 26.57 -6.65 -0.24
CA SER A 133 26.46 -5.32 -0.86
C SER A 133 25.10 -5.09 -1.48
N GLY A 134 24.42 -3.98 -1.09
CA GLY A 134 23.08 -3.64 -1.54
C GLY A 134 21.94 -4.50 -0.98
N GLU A 135 22.24 -5.41 -0.05
CA GLU A 135 21.23 -6.27 0.56
C GLU A 135 20.38 -5.50 1.59
N ALA A 136 19.05 -5.64 1.47
CA ALA A 136 18.12 -5.24 2.52
C ALA A 136 17.84 -6.44 3.42
N ARG A 137 18.59 -6.58 4.51
CA ARG A 137 18.45 -7.68 5.46
C ARG A 137 17.43 -7.36 6.53
N ILE A 138 16.43 -8.21 6.68
CA ILE A 138 15.41 -8.05 7.71
C ILE A 138 15.70 -9.05 8.83
N VAL A 139 15.81 -8.50 10.04
CA VAL A 139 15.90 -9.31 11.25
C VAL A 139 14.48 -9.67 11.68
N PRO A 140 14.21 -10.93 12.04
CA PRO A 140 12.95 -11.31 12.66
C PRO A 140 12.62 -10.46 13.88
N ALA A 141 11.31 -10.34 14.21
CA ALA A 141 10.92 -9.55 15.37
C ALA A 141 11.64 -9.99 16.62
N VAL A 142 12.23 -9.02 17.27
CA VAL A 142 12.89 -9.20 18.56
C VAL A 142 11.84 -9.09 19.65
N THR A 143 11.53 -10.20 20.32
CA THR A 143 10.63 -10.20 21.47
C THR A 143 11.43 -10.04 22.76
N LEU A 144 11.13 -9.00 23.56
CA LEU A 144 11.71 -8.77 24.87
C LEU A 144 10.77 -9.27 25.97
N SER A 145 11.31 -9.98 26.96
CA SER A 145 10.59 -10.37 28.19
C SER A 145 10.91 -9.41 29.34
N VAL A 146 10.02 -9.33 30.33
CA VAL A 146 10.23 -8.52 31.52
C VAL A 146 11.44 -9.04 32.32
N SER A 147 12.25 -8.16 32.88
CA SER A 147 13.47 -8.50 33.65
C SER A 147 13.17 -9.48 34.80
N GLY A 148 13.65 -10.69 34.68
CA GLY A 148 13.46 -11.79 35.66
C GLY A 148 13.86 -13.16 35.13
N GLY A 149 14.12 -13.27 33.83
CA GLY A 149 14.56 -14.51 33.20
C GLY A 149 15.41 -14.23 31.95
N SER A 150 16.63 -14.77 31.91
CA SER A 150 17.49 -14.72 30.75
C SER A 150 17.01 -15.76 29.71
N THR A 151 16.52 -15.31 28.58
CA THR A 151 16.23 -16.19 27.45
C THR A 151 17.11 -15.80 26.28
N SER A 152 18.04 -16.67 25.92
CA SER A 152 18.76 -16.57 24.65
C SER A 152 17.87 -17.13 23.57
N VAL A 153 17.34 -16.30 22.69
CA VAL A 153 16.55 -16.72 21.53
C VAL A 153 17.48 -16.80 20.32
N THR A 154 17.71 -18.01 19.84
CA THR A 154 18.40 -18.25 18.56
C THR A 154 17.40 -17.93 17.43
N VAL A 155 17.64 -16.83 16.72
CA VAL A 155 16.74 -16.39 15.65
C VAL A 155 17.12 -17.08 14.35
N ASN A 156 16.48 -18.20 14.07
CA ASN A 156 16.37 -18.74 12.70
C ASN A 156 15.16 -18.06 12.04
N GLY A 157 15.40 -16.93 11.34
CA GLY A 157 14.33 -16.15 10.72
C GLY A 157 13.73 -16.92 9.55
N ASN A 158 12.55 -17.49 9.77
CA ASN A 158 11.75 -18.03 8.68
C ASN A 158 11.05 -16.85 7.97
N GLU A 159 11.20 -16.73 6.65
CA GLU A 159 10.52 -15.72 5.80
C GLU A 159 9.01 -15.66 6.08
N GLU A 160 8.41 -16.78 6.47
CA GLU A 160 7.00 -16.87 6.81
C GLU A 160 6.62 -16.06 8.08
N GLU A 161 7.49 -16.00 9.10
CA GLU A 161 7.22 -15.25 10.34
C GLU A 161 7.34 -13.74 10.10
N LEU A 162 8.38 -13.30 9.38
CA LEU A 162 8.52 -11.91 8.94
C LEU A 162 7.30 -11.47 8.14
N SER A 163 6.86 -12.37 7.29
CA SER A 163 5.73 -12.14 6.43
C SER A 163 4.43 -11.96 7.23
N LYS A 164 4.16 -12.75 8.24
CA LYS A 164 2.98 -12.62 9.13
C LYS A 164 2.97 -11.29 9.87
N GLN A 165 4.11 -10.84 10.38
CA GLN A 165 4.23 -9.57 11.10
C GLN A 165 3.88 -8.38 10.20
N GLN A 166 4.30 -8.37 8.94
CA GLN A 166 3.95 -7.30 8.01
C GLN A 166 2.44 -7.18 7.78
N VAL A 167 1.75 -8.31 7.64
CA VAL A 167 0.29 -8.30 7.55
C VAL A 167 -0.33 -7.75 8.83
N GLN A 168 0.20 -8.11 10.01
CA GLN A 168 -0.31 -7.59 11.28
C GLN A 168 -0.13 -6.07 11.39
N ILE A 169 1.04 -5.53 11.04
CA ILE A 169 1.28 -4.09 11.01
C ILE A 169 0.32 -3.41 10.03
N ALA A 170 0.17 -3.97 8.83
CA ALA A 170 -0.71 -3.40 7.81
C ALA A 170 -2.18 -3.34 8.27
N VAL A 171 -2.70 -4.41 8.90
CA VAL A 171 -4.12 -4.46 9.33
C VAL A 171 -4.43 -3.58 10.54
N GLN A 172 -3.41 -3.14 11.29
CA GLN A 172 -3.57 -2.18 12.38
C GLN A 172 -3.71 -0.74 11.88
N GLN A 173 -3.27 -0.45 10.66
CA GLN A 173 -3.39 0.89 10.09
C GLN A 173 -4.84 1.19 9.71
N ARG A 174 -5.46 2.12 10.45
CA ARG A 174 -6.83 2.55 10.20
C ARG A 174 -6.96 4.06 10.25
N ILE A 175 -7.68 4.63 9.29
CA ILE A 175 -8.01 6.05 9.23
C ILE A 175 -9.04 6.35 10.30
N GLY A 176 -8.71 7.27 11.22
CA GLY A 176 -9.58 7.59 12.36
C GLY A 176 -9.90 6.37 13.25
N GLY A 177 -9.07 5.33 13.22
CA GLY A 177 -9.29 4.09 13.97
C GLY A 177 -10.34 3.14 13.37
N VAL A 178 -11.00 3.49 12.27
CA VAL A 178 -12.13 2.74 11.70
C VAL A 178 -11.86 2.24 10.28
N ILE A 179 -11.55 3.13 9.34
CA ILE A 179 -11.43 2.80 7.91
C ILE A 179 -10.07 2.14 7.63
N PRO A 180 -10.01 0.97 6.97
CA PRO A 180 -8.77 0.28 6.70
C PRO A 180 -7.84 1.08 5.77
N ASN A 181 -6.55 1.20 6.17
CA ASN A 181 -5.48 1.78 5.36
C ASN A 181 -4.35 0.76 5.14
N PHE A 182 -4.70 -0.49 4.83
CA PHE A 182 -3.79 -1.63 4.80
C PHE A 182 -2.72 -1.57 3.71
N TYR A 183 -2.93 -0.77 2.69
CA TYR A 183 -2.05 -0.66 1.52
C TYR A 183 -1.21 0.63 1.49
N SER A 184 -0.99 1.25 2.64
CA SER A 184 -0.05 2.37 2.76
C SER A 184 1.21 1.92 3.49
N SER A 185 2.37 2.06 2.87
CA SER A 185 3.66 1.87 3.51
C SER A 185 4.30 3.22 3.77
N TYR A 186 4.70 3.46 5.02
CA TYR A 186 5.46 4.63 5.43
C TYR A 186 6.95 4.31 5.59
N ASP A 187 7.32 3.05 5.45
CA ASP A 187 8.68 2.54 5.47
C ASP A 187 9.11 2.11 4.07
N TRP A 188 10.11 2.79 3.52
CA TRP A 188 10.68 2.50 2.21
C TRP A 188 11.53 1.23 2.19
N ASN A 189 11.99 0.80 3.36
CA ASN A 189 12.77 -0.41 3.55
C ASN A 189 11.88 -1.61 3.93
N ALA A 190 10.56 -1.42 3.95
CA ALA A 190 9.64 -2.51 4.20
C ALA A 190 9.89 -3.66 3.22
N PRO A 191 10.07 -4.90 3.72
CA PRO A 191 10.30 -6.04 2.87
C PRO A 191 9.14 -6.29 1.92
N PRO A 192 9.40 -6.89 0.75
CA PRO A 192 8.35 -7.28 -0.17
C PRO A 192 7.40 -8.27 0.49
N MET A 193 6.12 -8.17 0.14
CA MET A 193 5.11 -9.11 0.62
C MET A 193 5.18 -10.41 -0.16
N LEU A 194 5.13 -11.56 0.53
CA LEU A 194 5.01 -12.86 -0.12
C LEU A 194 3.63 -13.01 -0.80
N ALA A 195 3.53 -13.88 -1.82
CA ALA A 195 2.30 -14.12 -2.55
C ALA A 195 1.11 -14.48 -1.62
N LYS A 196 1.35 -15.34 -0.62
CA LYS A 196 0.35 -15.71 0.40
C LYS A 196 -0.16 -14.49 1.17
N GLN A 197 0.71 -13.54 1.50
CA GLN A 197 0.35 -12.33 2.23
C GLN A 197 -0.46 -11.36 1.39
N LYS A 198 -0.07 -11.15 0.13
CA LYS A 198 -0.81 -10.33 -0.81
C LYS A 198 -2.25 -10.82 -0.90
N LEU A 199 -2.45 -12.14 -1.04
CA LEU A 199 -3.77 -12.76 -1.03
C LEU A 199 -4.49 -12.60 0.32
N GLN A 200 -3.82 -12.86 1.44
CA GLN A 200 -4.41 -12.74 2.77
C GLN A 200 -4.85 -11.30 3.06
N LEU A 201 -4.04 -10.30 2.71
CA LEU A 201 -4.37 -8.90 2.90
C LEU A 201 -5.52 -8.46 1.99
N SER A 202 -5.56 -8.95 0.74
CA SER A 202 -6.64 -8.64 -0.19
C SER A 202 -7.98 -9.22 0.27
N ILE A 203 -7.99 -10.45 0.78
CA ILE A 203 -9.18 -11.06 1.38
C ILE A 203 -9.64 -10.25 2.60
N ARG A 204 -8.73 -9.93 3.54
CA ARG A 204 -9.07 -9.11 4.71
C ARG A 204 -9.64 -7.74 4.34
N SER A 205 -9.07 -7.11 3.30
CA SER A 205 -9.57 -5.83 2.81
C SER A 205 -10.95 -5.97 2.16
N ALA A 206 -11.19 -7.04 1.42
CA ALA A 206 -12.46 -7.29 0.75
C ALA A 206 -13.62 -7.55 1.72
N ILE A 207 -13.34 -8.23 2.85
CA ILE A 207 -14.36 -8.58 3.86
C ILE A 207 -14.41 -7.59 5.04
N ASP A 208 -13.71 -6.46 4.98
CA ASP A 208 -13.77 -5.46 6.05
C ASP A 208 -15.20 -4.89 6.17
N PRO A 209 -15.77 -4.78 7.38
CA PRO A 209 -17.13 -4.27 7.56
C PRO A 209 -17.38 -2.89 6.94
N VAL A 210 -16.37 -2.02 6.95
CA VAL A 210 -16.45 -0.67 6.34
C VAL A 210 -16.61 -0.75 4.83
N ALA A 211 -16.05 -1.78 4.19
CA ALA A 211 -16.23 -2.01 2.76
C ALA A 211 -17.71 -2.27 2.40
N PHE A 212 -18.39 -3.11 3.16
CA PHE A 212 -19.82 -3.38 2.94
C PHE A 212 -20.67 -2.13 3.09
N LEU A 213 -20.38 -1.27 4.08
CA LEU A 213 -21.07 0.01 4.25
C LEU A 213 -20.80 0.96 3.09
N SER A 214 -19.55 1.00 2.60
CA SER A 214 -19.18 1.82 1.44
C SER A 214 -19.90 1.36 0.16
N VAL A 215 -19.95 0.05 -0.07
CA VAL A 215 -20.68 -0.55 -1.19
C VAL A 215 -22.18 -0.26 -1.08
N ALA A 216 -22.77 -0.31 0.12
CA ALA A 216 -24.17 0.04 0.33
C ALA A 216 -24.45 1.52 0.00
N GLY A 217 -23.52 2.42 0.37
CA GLY A 217 -23.60 3.83 0.01
C GLY A 217 -23.51 4.07 -1.50
N ILE A 218 -22.58 3.39 -2.19
CA ILE A 218 -22.45 3.45 -3.65
C ILE A 218 -23.76 2.98 -4.32
N ALA A 219 -24.27 1.82 -3.96
CA ALA A 219 -25.52 1.28 -4.50
C ALA A 219 -26.72 2.23 -4.26
N GLY A 220 -26.77 2.87 -3.09
CA GLY A 220 -27.80 3.88 -2.76
C GLY A 220 -27.70 5.11 -3.66
N ALA A 221 -26.51 5.54 -3.91
CA ALA A 221 -26.25 6.67 -4.81
C ALA A 221 -26.55 6.33 -6.28
N GLU A 222 -26.18 5.14 -6.75
CA GLU A 222 -26.56 4.64 -8.08
C GLU A 222 -28.09 4.53 -8.21
N GLN A 223 -28.77 4.07 -7.16
CA GLN A 223 -30.23 4.02 -7.10
C GLN A 223 -30.84 5.42 -7.20
N TYR A 224 -30.35 6.38 -6.41
CA TYR A 224 -30.84 7.76 -6.42
C TYR A 224 -30.69 8.43 -7.77
N LYS A 225 -29.55 8.24 -8.45
CA LYS A 225 -29.28 8.79 -9.78
C LYS A 225 -29.86 7.93 -10.92
N ASN A 226 -30.52 6.83 -10.61
CA ASN A 226 -31.00 5.86 -11.58
C ASN A 226 -29.91 5.39 -12.56
N VAL A 227 -28.70 5.19 -12.09
CA VAL A 227 -27.60 4.60 -12.87
C VAL A 227 -27.99 3.16 -13.18
N PHE A 228 -27.79 2.71 -14.41
CA PHE A 228 -28.23 1.40 -14.90
C PHE A 228 -29.75 1.19 -14.70
N PRO A 229 -30.59 1.92 -15.45
CA PRO A 229 -32.05 1.91 -15.27
C PRO A 229 -32.68 0.51 -15.38
N ALA A 230 -32.04 -0.40 -16.13
CA ALA A 230 -32.50 -1.78 -16.31
C ALA A 230 -32.47 -2.63 -15.04
N TYR A 231 -31.80 -2.19 -13.96
CA TYR A 231 -31.93 -2.81 -12.64
C TYR A 231 -33.28 -2.55 -11.99
N GLY A 232 -34.02 -1.54 -12.44
CA GLY A 232 -35.30 -1.15 -11.89
C GLY A 232 -35.18 -0.20 -10.70
N SER A 233 -36.32 0.00 -10.01
CA SER A 233 -36.45 0.92 -8.88
C SER A 233 -36.82 0.18 -7.58
N GLY A 234 -36.93 0.92 -6.47
CA GLY A 234 -37.31 0.37 -5.18
C GLY A 234 -36.27 -0.57 -4.59
N PHE A 235 -36.70 -1.43 -3.68
CA PHE A 235 -35.82 -2.35 -2.96
C PHE A 235 -35.16 -3.39 -3.89
N GLU A 236 -35.87 -3.86 -4.89
CA GLU A 236 -35.33 -4.82 -5.88
C GLU A 236 -34.20 -4.19 -6.70
N GLY A 237 -34.42 -2.98 -7.24
CA GLY A 237 -33.40 -2.26 -7.99
C GLY A 237 -32.17 -1.95 -7.15
N TYR A 238 -32.36 -1.54 -5.88
CA TYR A 238 -31.28 -1.32 -4.93
C TYR A 238 -30.48 -2.62 -4.66
N SER A 239 -31.15 -3.73 -4.41
CA SER A 239 -30.51 -5.00 -4.11
C SER A 239 -29.67 -5.52 -5.27
N LYS A 240 -30.12 -5.33 -6.52
CA LYS A 240 -29.38 -5.68 -7.73
C LYS A 240 -28.11 -4.81 -7.88
N ARG A 241 -28.21 -3.49 -7.66
CA ARG A 241 -27.06 -2.58 -7.66
C ARG A 241 -26.07 -2.92 -6.54
N TYR A 242 -26.59 -3.19 -5.33
CA TYR A 242 -25.73 -3.59 -4.21
C TYR A 242 -24.98 -4.88 -4.51
N GLY A 243 -25.65 -5.91 -5.06
CA GLY A 243 -25.00 -7.15 -5.46
C GLY A 243 -23.93 -6.96 -6.54
N ALA A 244 -24.22 -6.13 -7.55
CA ALA A 244 -23.27 -5.79 -8.61
C ALA A 244 -22.07 -5.00 -8.08
N ALA A 245 -22.30 -3.99 -7.25
CA ALA A 245 -21.25 -3.20 -6.61
C ALA A 245 -20.39 -4.05 -5.68
N LEU A 246 -21.00 -5.01 -4.95
CA LEU A 246 -20.29 -5.95 -4.11
C LEU A 246 -19.40 -6.90 -4.93
N ALA A 247 -19.91 -7.43 -6.05
CA ALA A 247 -19.15 -8.25 -6.96
C ALA A 247 -17.95 -7.48 -7.57
N ASN A 248 -18.15 -6.22 -7.96
CA ASN A 248 -17.08 -5.33 -8.42
C ASN A 248 -16.02 -5.11 -7.33
N HIS A 249 -16.44 -4.86 -6.09
CA HIS A 249 -15.54 -4.66 -4.96
C HIS A 249 -14.66 -5.89 -4.71
N PHE A 250 -15.25 -7.07 -4.62
CA PHE A 250 -14.52 -8.32 -4.42
C PHE A 250 -13.56 -8.61 -5.57
N SER A 251 -14.05 -8.61 -6.80
CA SER A 251 -13.23 -8.91 -7.98
C SER A 251 -12.09 -7.90 -8.15
N GLY A 252 -12.39 -6.61 -7.97
CA GLY A 252 -11.39 -5.55 -8.07
C GLY A 252 -10.28 -5.70 -7.06
N ILE A 253 -10.59 -5.85 -5.77
CA ILE A 253 -9.57 -5.99 -4.71
C ILE A 253 -8.79 -7.30 -4.85
N LEU A 254 -9.46 -8.42 -5.06
CA LEU A 254 -8.77 -9.71 -5.16
C LEU A 254 -7.83 -9.75 -6.36
N LEU A 255 -8.24 -9.24 -7.51
CA LEU A 255 -7.40 -9.24 -8.71
C LEU A 255 -6.28 -8.20 -8.60
N SER A 256 -6.59 -6.93 -8.31
CA SER A 256 -5.60 -5.85 -8.38
C SER A 256 -4.60 -5.86 -7.21
N ARG A 257 -4.98 -6.37 -6.04
CA ARG A 257 -4.17 -6.30 -4.81
C ARG A 257 -3.72 -7.64 -4.26
N GLY A 258 -4.29 -8.74 -4.74
CA GLY A 258 -3.95 -10.11 -4.33
C GLY A 258 -3.33 -10.92 -5.45
N VAL A 259 -4.14 -11.33 -6.42
CA VAL A 259 -3.76 -12.31 -7.45
C VAL A 259 -2.68 -11.77 -8.38
N TYR A 260 -2.91 -10.65 -9.05
CA TYR A 260 -1.94 -10.10 -9.99
C TYR A 260 -0.64 -9.63 -9.34
N PRO A 261 -0.63 -8.97 -8.16
CA PRO A 261 0.63 -8.69 -7.48
C PRO A 261 1.44 -9.95 -7.13
N ALA A 262 0.77 -11.05 -6.81
CA ALA A 262 1.43 -12.33 -6.58
C ALA A 262 2.05 -12.91 -7.87
N ILE A 263 1.32 -12.85 -9.00
CA ILE A 263 1.76 -13.37 -10.30
C ILE A 263 2.90 -12.53 -10.89
N PHE A 264 2.77 -11.20 -10.85
CA PHE A 264 3.73 -10.27 -11.48
C PHE A 264 4.88 -9.86 -10.55
N HIS A 265 4.95 -10.43 -9.33
CA HIS A 265 5.97 -10.08 -8.33
C HIS A 265 6.03 -8.56 -8.10
N GLN A 266 4.86 -7.95 -7.83
CA GLN A 266 4.70 -6.53 -7.59
C GLN A 266 4.17 -6.27 -6.19
N ASP A 267 4.63 -5.19 -5.54
CA ASP A 267 4.13 -4.80 -4.22
C ASP A 267 2.82 -4.02 -4.38
N PRO A 268 1.72 -4.46 -3.75
CA PRO A 268 0.42 -3.78 -3.87
C PRO A 268 0.32 -2.52 -3.03
N ARG A 269 1.35 -2.18 -2.23
CA ARG A 269 1.34 -1.03 -1.32
C ARG A 269 1.73 0.26 -2.03
N TYR A 270 1.12 1.36 -1.59
CA TYR A 270 1.55 2.71 -1.89
C TYR A 270 2.65 3.12 -0.90
N PHE A 271 3.82 3.47 -1.38
CA PHE A 271 4.94 3.96 -0.58
C PHE A 271 4.85 5.48 -0.45
N TYR A 272 4.65 5.97 0.78
CA TYR A 272 4.50 7.38 1.07
C TYR A 272 5.78 8.16 0.78
N LYS A 273 5.71 9.16 -0.11
CA LYS A 273 6.89 9.97 -0.47
C LYS A 273 7.26 10.97 0.61
N GLY A 274 6.31 11.75 1.08
CA GLY A 274 6.43 12.64 2.23
C GLY A 274 7.34 13.86 2.08
N THR A 275 8.29 13.86 1.15
CA THR A 275 9.30 14.91 0.96
C THR A 275 9.26 15.51 -0.44
N GLY A 276 9.75 16.75 -0.58
CA GLY A 276 9.74 17.50 -1.84
C GLY A 276 8.58 18.49 -1.95
N SER A 277 8.52 19.22 -3.08
CA SER A 277 7.46 20.19 -3.36
C SER A 277 6.10 19.51 -3.53
N PHE A 278 5.01 20.26 -3.35
CA PHE A 278 3.65 19.77 -3.58
C PHE A 278 3.49 19.12 -4.96
N GLY A 279 3.97 19.79 -6.01
CA GLY A 279 3.88 19.28 -7.39
C GLY A 279 4.63 17.95 -7.58
N SER A 280 5.85 17.83 -7.02
CA SER A 280 6.64 16.60 -7.07
C SER A 280 5.94 15.43 -6.36
N ARG A 281 5.33 15.69 -5.21
CA ARG A 281 4.57 14.69 -4.45
C ARG A 281 3.27 14.30 -5.16
N ALA A 282 2.57 15.28 -5.72
CA ALA A 282 1.34 15.02 -6.48
C ALA A 282 1.62 14.20 -7.74
N LEU A 283 2.64 14.56 -8.51
CA LEU A 283 3.04 13.79 -9.70
C LEU A 283 3.44 12.36 -9.34
N TYR A 284 4.22 12.19 -8.26
CA TYR A 284 4.58 10.88 -7.74
C TYR A 284 3.32 10.08 -7.37
N ALA A 285 2.40 10.65 -6.59
CA ALA A 285 1.18 9.95 -6.15
C ALA A 285 0.31 9.49 -7.34
N VAL A 286 0.15 10.35 -8.35
CA VAL A 286 -0.60 10.03 -9.57
C VAL A 286 0.12 8.94 -10.37
N SER A 287 1.46 9.04 -10.53
CA SER A 287 2.23 8.05 -11.30
C SER A 287 2.16 6.65 -10.69
N MET A 288 1.97 6.54 -9.36
CA MET A 288 1.83 5.25 -8.67
C MET A 288 0.56 4.47 -9.05
N ALA A 289 -0.37 5.06 -9.76
CA ALA A 289 -1.49 4.31 -10.36
C ALA A 289 -1.02 3.40 -11.52
N VAL A 290 0.01 3.83 -12.25
CA VAL A 290 0.53 3.12 -13.45
C VAL A 290 1.97 2.63 -13.28
N VAL A 291 2.64 3.00 -12.20
CA VAL A 291 3.98 2.54 -11.83
C VAL A 291 3.92 1.98 -10.41
N THR A 292 4.63 0.91 -10.12
CA THR A 292 4.71 0.31 -8.78
C THR A 292 6.11 -0.22 -8.51
N ARG A 293 6.36 -0.60 -7.28
CA ARG A 293 7.58 -1.27 -6.86
C ARG A 293 7.45 -2.77 -7.05
N GLY A 294 8.43 -3.41 -7.68
CA GLY A 294 8.53 -4.86 -7.71
C GLY A 294 9.00 -5.44 -6.37
N ASP A 295 8.82 -6.73 -6.18
CA ASP A 295 9.35 -7.46 -5.01
C ASP A 295 10.89 -7.41 -4.97
N ASP A 296 11.53 -7.15 -6.10
CA ASP A 296 12.96 -6.89 -6.26
C ASP A 296 13.38 -5.44 -5.91
N GLY A 297 12.45 -4.64 -5.43
CA GLY A 297 12.67 -3.23 -5.10
C GLY A 297 12.75 -2.27 -6.29
N ARG A 298 12.72 -2.76 -7.53
CA ARG A 298 12.81 -1.95 -8.75
C ARG A 298 11.46 -1.37 -9.15
N TRP A 299 11.49 -0.22 -9.81
CA TRP A 299 10.29 0.37 -10.41
C TRP A 299 9.86 -0.39 -11.66
N LYS A 300 8.58 -0.71 -11.74
CA LYS A 300 7.94 -1.45 -12.85
C LYS A 300 6.62 -0.81 -13.25
N PRO A 301 6.16 -0.96 -14.49
CA PRO A 301 4.77 -0.64 -14.84
C PRO A 301 3.81 -1.43 -13.95
N ASN A 302 2.75 -0.79 -13.48
CA ASN A 302 1.80 -1.38 -12.52
C ASN A 302 0.80 -2.32 -13.24
N TYR A 303 1.32 -3.44 -13.76
CA TYR A 303 0.48 -4.45 -14.41
C TYR A 303 -0.64 -4.94 -13.50
N SER A 304 -0.35 -5.08 -12.19
CA SER A 304 -1.28 -5.63 -11.23
C SER A 304 -2.54 -4.79 -11.08
N HIS A 305 -2.42 -3.48 -10.88
CA HIS A 305 -3.59 -2.61 -10.71
C HIS A 305 -4.31 -2.37 -12.03
N VAL A 306 -3.55 -2.07 -13.10
CA VAL A 306 -4.15 -1.82 -14.41
C VAL A 306 -4.92 -3.04 -14.89
N LEU A 307 -4.28 -4.22 -14.97
CA LEU A 307 -4.98 -5.43 -15.39
C LEU A 307 -6.08 -5.84 -14.41
N GLY A 308 -5.90 -5.59 -13.10
CA GLY A 308 -6.92 -5.85 -12.09
C GLY A 308 -8.18 -5.04 -12.32
N ASN A 309 -8.04 -3.74 -12.59
CA ASN A 309 -9.16 -2.85 -12.90
C ASN A 309 -9.88 -3.27 -14.19
N PHE A 310 -9.13 -3.56 -15.26
CA PHE A 310 -9.72 -3.99 -16.53
C PHE A 310 -10.35 -5.39 -16.44
N SER A 311 -9.73 -6.33 -15.73
CA SER A 311 -10.29 -7.67 -15.54
C SER A 311 -11.53 -7.65 -14.66
N GLY A 312 -11.54 -6.85 -13.58
CA GLY A 312 -12.74 -6.62 -12.76
C GLY A 312 -13.87 -6.02 -13.59
N ALA A 313 -13.56 -5.02 -14.43
CA ALA A 313 -14.51 -4.43 -15.35
C ALA A 313 -15.00 -5.43 -16.42
N ALA A 314 -14.16 -6.33 -16.91
CA ALA A 314 -14.57 -7.39 -17.83
C ALA A 314 -15.52 -8.38 -17.15
N LEU A 315 -15.24 -8.78 -15.90
CA LEU A 315 -16.11 -9.64 -15.12
C LEU A 315 -17.49 -9.03 -14.87
N SER A 316 -17.61 -7.70 -14.80
CA SER A 316 -18.89 -7.04 -14.61
C SER A 316 -19.89 -7.32 -15.75
N ASN A 317 -19.41 -7.64 -16.96
CA ASN A 317 -20.27 -8.06 -18.07
C ASN A 317 -21.07 -9.34 -17.77
N LEU A 318 -20.72 -10.12 -16.76
CA LEU A 318 -21.46 -11.33 -16.40
C LEU A 318 -22.76 -11.00 -15.65
N TYR A 319 -22.79 -9.94 -14.87
CA TYR A 319 -23.89 -9.62 -13.95
C TYR A 319 -24.54 -8.24 -14.14
N TYR A 320 -23.97 -7.37 -14.98
CA TYR A 320 -24.65 -6.12 -15.34
C TYR A 320 -25.83 -6.37 -16.30
N PRO A 321 -26.79 -5.44 -16.41
CA PRO A 321 -27.88 -5.56 -17.37
C PRO A 321 -27.35 -5.67 -18.82
N ARG A 322 -28.03 -6.42 -19.66
CA ARG A 322 -27.60 -6.67 -21.05
C ARG A 322 -27.41 -5.38 -21.86
N ALA A 323 -28.20 -4.35 -21.61
CA ALA A 323 -28.11 -3.06 -22.26
C ALA A 323 -26.81 -2.30 -21.94
N ASP A 324 -26.19 -2.58 -20.80
CA ASP A 324 -25.01 -1.88 -20.29
C ASP A 324 -23.72 -2.68 -20.47
N ARG A 325 -23.78 -3.88 -21.08
CA ARG A 325 -22.62 -4.75 -21.33
C ARG A 325 -21.86 -4.32 -22.58
N GLY A 326 -20.60 -4.68 -22.65
CA GLY A 326 -19.78 -4.54 -23.85
C GLY A 326 -18.37 -4.03 -23.56
N ALA A 327 -17.60 -3.86 -24.62
CA ALA A 327 -16.21 -3.40 -24.54
C ALA A 327 -16.09 -1.96 -23.98
N SER A 328 -17.07 -1.10 -24.26
CA SER A 328 -17.12 0.26 -23.74
C SER A 328 -17.23 0.29 -22.20
N LEU A 329 -18.06 -0.56 -21.62
CA LEU A 329 -18.16 -0.71 -20.18
C LEU A 329 -16.80 -1.13 -19.56
N VAL A 330 -16.13 -2.10 -20.18
CA VAL A 330 -14.82 -2.58 -19.72
C VAL A 330 -13.78 -1.46 -19.80
N LEU A 331 -13.72 -0.75 -20.92
CA LEU A 331 -12.76 0.33 -21.12
C LEU A 331 -12.99 1.47 -20.13
N LEU A 332 -14.23 1.95 -20.03
CA LEU A 332 -14.57 3.06 -19.13
C LEU A 332 -14.37 2.70 -17.67
N ASN A 333 -14.82 1.54 -17.22
CA ASN A 333 -14.65 1.12 -15.83
C ASN A 333 -13.19 0.80 -15.49
N GLY A 334 -12.42 0.23 -16.42
CA GLY A 334 -11.00 -0.01 -16.25
C GLY A 334 -10.20 1.29 -16.12
N LEU A 335 -10.45 2.27 -16.97
CA LEU A 335 -9.85 3.61 -16.89
C LEU A 335 -10.30 4.36 -15.64
N ALA A 336 -11.60 4.32 -15.30
CA ALA A 336 -12.14 4.93 -14.08
C ALA A 336 -11.51 4.33 -12.83
N GLY A 337 -11.34 3.00 -12.78
CA GLY A 337 -10.64 2.31 -11.68
C GLY A 337 -9.20 2.79 -11.53
N THR A 338 -8.46 2.88 -12.63
CA THR A 338 -7.07 3.38 -12.62
C THR A 338 -7.01 4.86 -12.20
N GLY A 339 -7.96 5.68 -12.64
CA GLY A 339 -8.09 7.07 -12.19
C GLY A 339 -8.42 7.18 -10.70
N ALA A 340 -9.30 6.31 -10.20
CA ALA A 340 -9.62 6.24 -8.77
C ALA A 340 -8.40 5.83 -7.92
N ASP A 341 -7.54 4.94 -8.41
CA ASP A 341 -6.27 4.62 -7.74
C ASP A 341 -5.35 5.83 -7.66
N ALA A 342 -5.26 6.66 -8.72
CA ALA A 342 -4.48 7.89 -8.70
C ALA A 342 -5.00 8.90 -7.66
N VAL A 343 -6.31 9.07 -7.58
CA VAL A 343 -6.94 9.93 -6.56
C VAL A 343 -6.73 9.38 -5.15
N ALA A 344 -6.90 8.09 -4.95
CA ALA A 344 -6.64 7.43 -3.67
C ALA A 344 -5.18 7.62 -3.24
N ASN A 345 -4.23 7.56 -4.15
CA ASN A 345 -2.81 7.82 -3.87
C ASN A 345 -2.55 9.28 -3.49
N LEU A 346 -3.21 10.26 -4.13
CA LEU A 346 -3.16 11.67 -3.70
C LEU A 346 -3.67 11.83 -2.27
N ILE A 347 -4.79 11.19 -1.94
CA ILE A 347 -5.34 11.21 -0.59
C ILE A 347 -4.35 10.57 0.41
N ARG A 348 -3.74 9.43 0.08
CA ARG A 348 -2.70 8.80 0.90
C ARG A 348 -1.50 9.71 1.12
N GLU A 349 -1.05 10.39 0.06
CA GLU A 349 0.13 11.25 0.12
C GLU A 349 -0.08 12.51 0.96
N PHE A 350 -1.24 13.15 0.89
CA PHE A 350 -1.44 14.47 1.50
C PHE A 350 -2.28 14.45 2.78
N LEU A 351 -3.14 13.46 2.95
CA LEU A 351 -4.12 13.47 4.02
C LEU A 351 -3.94 12.32 5.01
N LEU A 352 -3.81 11.07 4.52
CA LEU A 352 -3.99 9.90 5.35
C LEU A 352 -2.95 9.73 6.45
N LYS A 353 -1.68 10.10 6.22
CA LYS A 353 -0.65 9.97 7.26
C LYS A 353 -1.03 10.65 8.58
N ARG A 354 -1.71 11.81 8.50
CA ARG A 354 -2.07 12.60 9.68
C ARG A 354 -3.23 12.02 10.51
N ILE A 355 -4.02 11.15 9.91
CA ILE A 355 -5.25 10.60 10.50
C ILE A 355 -5.26 9.07 10.56
N THR A 356 -4.17 8.42 10.12
CA THR A 356 -4.00 6.96 10.21
C THR A 356 -3.41 6.61 11.57
N SER A 357 -4.07 5.72 12.31
CA SER A 357 -3.54 5.12 13.53
C SER A 357 -2.35 4.21 13.20
N HIS A 358 -1.38 4.13 14.11
CA HIS A 358 -0.16 3.32 13.97
C HIS A 358 0.69 3.66 12.73
N ALA A 359 0.51 4.87 12.15
CA ALA A 359 1.46 5.37 11.18
C ALA A 359 2.79 5.73 11.89
N PRO A 360 3.95 5.33 11.35
CA PRO A 360 5.24 5.62 11.98
C PRO A 360 5.44 7.13 12.14
N GLU A 361 5.79 7.59 13.33
CA GLU A 361 6.27 8.95 13.55
C GLU A 361 7.67 9.08 12.93
N GLY A 362 7.92 10.16 12.21
CA GLY A 362 9.22 10.41 11.60
C GLY A 362 9.50 9.66 10.28
N ALA A 363 8.51 9.00 9.68
CA ALA A 363 8.61 8.54 8.30
C ALA A 363 8.78 9.77 7.38
N ASN A 364 10.03 10.21 7.28
CA ASN A 364 10.43 11.34 6.44
C ASN A 364 10.61 10.82 5.03
N GLY A 365 9.60 10.41 4.32
CA GLY A 365 9.64 10.06 2.92
C GLY A 365 11.01 9.74 2.28
N LEU A 366 11.09 9.64 0.99
CA LEU A 366 12.37 9.58 0.25
C LEU A 366 13.28 10.76 0.64
N ARG A 367 14.43 10.47 1.21
CA ARG A 367 15.54 11.44 1.33
C ARG A 367 16.28 11.53 0.02
#